data_24042a2498f0445bf6c2b10735a5a1b4
#
_entry.id   24042a2498f0445bf6c2b10735a5a1b4
#
_cell.length_a   1.000
_cell.length_b   1.000
_cell.length_c   1.000
_cell.angle_alpha   90.00
_cell.angle_beta   90.00
_cell.angle_gamma   90.00
#
_symmetry.space_group_name_H-M   'P 1'
#
loop_
_entity.id
_entity.type
_entity.pdbx_description
1 polymer ?
#
loop_
_entity_poly.entity_id
_entity_poly.type
_entity_poly.pdbx_seq_one_letter_code
_entity_poly.pdbx_strand_id
1 'polypeptide(L)'
;MNRLGIVTAIVVGGLVVALAAAQAQPQTQPRPMHKRTVHMSSRAYDGLWSVSIHTAYGPCDPTYRYPARIVGGRVTQADADFSYQISGAVVASGAIAVTVYRMGQSATGYGRLRGSSGAGRWSAAGNTCYGTWSAMRRAAN
;
A
#
# COMPACT_ATOMS: atom_id res chain seq x y z
N MET A 1 -35.62 -85.84 45.79
CA MET A 1 -34.98 -86.82 44.91
C MET A 1 -35.52 -86.54 43.54
N ASN A 2 -34.70 -85.88 42.67
CA ASN A 2 -34.77 -86.05 41.21
C ASN A 2 -33.74 -85.18 40.61
N ARG A 3 -33.01 -85.83 39.75
CA ARG A 3 -31.80 -85.33 39.12
C ARG A 3 -32.12 -84.36 37.91
N LEU A 4 -31.43 -83.32 37.92
CA LEU A 4 -31.48 -82.30 36.89
C LEU A 4 -30.50 -82.65 35.74
N GLY A 5 -30.99 -82.82 34.56
CA GLY A 5 -30.20 -82.97 33.37
C GLY A 5 -29.85 -81.58 32.78
N ILE A 6 -28.59 -81.31 32.72
CA ILE A 6 -28.09 -80.09 32.08
C ILE A 6 -27.86 -80.42 30.59
N VAL A 7 -28.58 -79.71 29.71
CA VAL A 7 -28.36 -79.73 28.27
C VAL A 7 -27.56 -78.44 27.91
N THR A 8 -26.30 -78.65 27.54
CA THR A 8 -25.44 -77.59 27.12
C THR A 8 -25.69 -77.31 25.64
N ALA A 9 -26.30 -76.22 25.27
CA ALA A 9 -26.43 -75.77 23.90
C ALA A 9 -25.23 -74.87 23.57
N ILE A 10 -24.39 -75.33 22.65
CA ILE A 10 -23.29 -74.56 22.07
C ILE A 10 -23.84 -73.70 20.93
N VAL A 11 -23.95 -72.39 21.14
CA VAL A 11 -24.27 -71.44 20.10
C VAL A 11 -22.96 -70.99 19.48
N VAL A 12 -22.70 -71.43 18.27
CA VAL A 12 -21.60 -70.94 17.42
C VAL A 12 -22.06 -69.60 16.83
N GLY A 13 -21.67 -68.52 17.48
CA GLY A 13 -21.91 -67.18 16.97
C GLY A 13 -20.93 -66.84 15.84
N GLY A 14 -21.41 -66.83 14.61
CA GLY A 14 -20.64 -66.33 13.50
C GLY A 14 -20.43 -64.83 13.57
N LEU A 15 -19.18 -64.40 13.69
CA LEU A 15 -18.78 -62.98 13.66
C LEU A 15 -18.82 -62.50 12.21
N VAL A 16 -19.90 -61.82 11.84
CA VAL A 16 -19.98 -61.12 10.54
C VAL A 16 -19.26 -59.79 10.70
N VAL A 17 -18.01 -59.71 10.22
CA VAL A 17 -17.27 -58.46 10.11
C VAL A 17 -17.79 -57.72 8.87
N ALA A 18 -18.67 -56.74 9.12
CA ALA A 18 -19.09 -55.83 8.07
C ALA A 18 -17.96 -54.82 7.82
N LEU A 19 -17.21 -54.98 6.70
CA LEU A 19 -16.33 -53.95 6.19
C LEU A 19 -17.20 -52.78 5.70
N ALA A 20 -17.28 -51.72 6.52
CA ALA A 20 -17.82 -50.48 6.08
C ALA A 20 -16.78 -49.81 5.15
N ALA A 21 -17.00 -49.87 3.85
CA ALA A 21 -16.26 -49.09 2.88
C ALA A 21 -16.59 -47.63 3.12
N ALA A 22 -15.64 -46.88 3.71
CA ALA A 22 -15.73 -45.42 3.83
C ALA A 22 -15.66 -44.84 2.42
N GLN A 23 -16.79 -44.41 1.89
CA GLN A 23 -16.86 -43.66 0.64
C GLN A 23 -16.32 -42.25 0.91
N ALA A 24 -15.09 -42.00 0.49
CA ALA A 24 -14.51 -40.68 0.46
C ALA A 24 -15.30 -39.81 -0.56
N GLN A 25 -16.20 -38.96 -0.08
CA GLN A 25 -16.86 -37.98 -0.91
C GLN A 25 -15.81 -36.93 -1.33
N PRO A 26 -15.69 -36.61 -2.60
CA PRO A 26 -14.84 -35.52 -3.03
C PRO A 26 -15.41 -34.20 -2.46
N GLN A 27 -14.77 -33.68 -1.43
CA GLN A 27 -15.09 -32.35 -0.91
C GLN A 27 -14.64 -31.33 -1.95
N THR A 28 -15.58 -30.81 -2.70
CA THR A 28 -15.38 -29.62 -3.54
C THR A 28 -15.19 -28.44 -2.60
N GLN A 29 -13.97 -28.23 -2.11
CA GLN A 29 -13.61 -27.03 -1.39
C GLN A 29 -13.82 -25.83 -2.31
N PRO A 30 -14.65 -24.83 -1.93
CA PRO A 30 -14.72 -23.58 -2.66
C PRO A 30 -13.32 -22.97 -2.68
N ARG A 31 -12.72 -22.83 -3.86
CA ARG A 31 -11.46 -22.08 -3.99
C ARG A 31 -11.71 -20.69 -3.44
N PRO A 32 -10.90 -20.23 -2.45
CA PRO A 32 -11.00 -18.85 -2.00
C PRO A 32 -10.72 -17.98 -3.22
N MET A 33 -11.72 -17.20 -3.62
CA MET A 33 -11.51 -16.10 -4.55
C MET A 33 -10.52 -15.16 -3.90
N HIS A 34 -9.25 -15.27 -4.26
CA HIS A 34 -8.27 -14.25 -3.96
C HIS A 34 -8.77 -12.99 -4.66
N LYS A 35 -9.42 -12.09 -3.92
CA LYS A 35 -9.57 -10.72 -4.36
C LYS A 35 -8.17 -10.28 -4.72
N ARG A 36 -7.89 -10.17 -6.01
CA ARG A 36 -6.64 -9.58 -6.52
C ARG A 36 -6.67 -8.12 -6.06
N THR A 37 -6.17 -7.87 -4.87
CA THR A 37 -5.91 -6.53 -4.38
C THR A 37 -4.89 -5.98 -5.37
N VAL A 38 -5.31 -5.07 -6.24
CA VAL A 38 -4.39 -4.33 -7.09
C VAL A 38 -3.56 -3.51 -6.11
N HIS A 39 -2.42 -4.04 -5.71
CA HIS A 39 -1.42 -3.26 -4.99
C HIS A 39 -0.93 -2.20 -5.98
N MET A 40 -1.52 -1.02 -5.92
CA MET A 40 -0.94 0.13 -6.59
C MET A 40 0.43 0.33 -5.97
N SER A 41 1.44 0.02 -6.73
CA SER A 41 2.83 0.25 -6.32
C SER A 41 3.07 1.76 -6.30
N SER A 42 3.89 2.24 -5.35
CA SER A 42 4.40 3.62 -5.37
C SER A 42 5.12 3.96 -6.68
N ARG A 43 5.61 2.96 -7.42
CA ARG A 43 6.16 3.09 -8.78
C ARG A 43 5.16 3.63 -9.82
N ALA A 44 3.84 3.57 -9.55
CA ALA A 44 2.85 4.20 -10.41
C ALA A 44 3.06 5.72 -10.57
N TYR A 45 3.80 6.32 -9.64
CA TYR A 45 4.11 7.75 -9.64
C TYR A 45 5.53 8.08 -10.13
N ASP A 46 6.33 7.07 -10.50
CA ASP A 46 7.70 7.28 -10.98
C ASP A 46 7.73 8.20 -12.21
N GLY A 47 8.75 9.04 -12.29
CA GLY A 47 8.96 9.96 -13.39
C GLY A 47 9.40 11.35 -12.96
N LEU A 48 9.43 12.26 -13.94
CA LEU A 48 9.72 13.67 -13.74
C LEU A 48 8.43 14.43 -13.48
N TRP A 49 8.47 15.34 -12.52
CA TRP A 49 7.33 16.14 -12.11
C TRP A 49 7.71 17.62 -12.13
N SER A 50 6.82 18.46 -12.61
CA SER A 50 6.90 19.91 -12.49
C SER A 50 6.02 20.32 -11.31
N VAL A 51 6.63 20.86 -10.26
CA VAL A 51 5.94 21.28 -9.04
C VAL A 51 5.85 22.80 -9.02
N SER A 52 4.66 23.33 -8.82
CA SER A 52 4.40 24.76 -8.61
C SER A 52 3.95 24.99 -7.18
N ILE A 53 4.64 25.88 -6.49
CA ILE A 53 4.35 26.32 -5.12
C ILE A 53 3.66 27.67 -5.18
N HIS A 54 2.62 27.86 -4.40
CA HIS A 54 1.88 29.10 -4.27
C HIS A 54 1.87 29.53 -2.81
N THR A 55 2.39 30.71 -2.52
CA THR A 55 2.37 31.28 -1.17
C THR A 55 1.04 32.01 -0.96
N ALA A 56 0.29 31.56 0.04
CA ALA A 56 -0.96 32.21 0.44
C ALA A 56 -0.76 33.21 1.58
N TYR A 57 0.31 33.03 2.38
CA TYR A 57 0.60 33.87 3.53
C TYR A 57 2.10 33.91 3.80
N GLY A 58 2.57 35.06 4.30
CA GLY A 58 3.93 35.31 4.73
C GLY A 58 4.80 36.05 3.69
N PRO A 59 6.02 36.43 4.08
CA PRO A 59 6.92 37.23 3.24
C PRO A 59 7.74 36.42 2.24
N CYS A 60 7.36 35.15 1.98
CA CYS A 60 8.02 34.34 0.97
C CYS A 60 7.60 34.74 -0.44
N ASP A 61 8.42 34.37 -1.44
CA ASP A 61 8.08 34.62 -2.84
C ASP A 61 6.70 34.05 -3.18
N PRO A 62 5.89 34.75 -3.96
CA PRO A 62 4.50 34.34 -4.23
C PRO A 62 4.40 33.02 -4.98
N THR A 63 5.40 32.70 -5.81
CA THR A 63 5.40 31.48 -6.62
C THR A 63 6.80 30.93 -6.81
N TYR A 64 6.94 29.60 -6.65
CA TYR A 64 8.15 28.84 -6.97
C TYR A 64 7.83 27.71 -7.92
N ARG A 65 8.82 27.30 -8.71
CA ARG A 65 8.73 26.10 -9.52
C ARG A 65 9.96 25.22 -9.32
N TYR A 66 9.73 23.94 -9.08
CA TYR A 66 10.78 22.94 -8.88
C TYR A 66 10.54 21.72 -9.77
N PRO A 67 11.57 21.25 -10.48
CA PRO A 67 11.54 19.91 -11.03
C PRO A 67 11.83 18.90 -9.92
N ALA A 68 10.95 17.91 -9.79
CA ALA A 68 11.13 16.80 -8.87
C ALA A 68 11.19 15.47 -9.65
N ARG A 69 11.90 14.50 -9.09
CA ARG A 69 11.97 13.13 -9.61
C ARG A 69 11.39 12.18 -8.57
N ILE A 70 10.59 11.24 -9.03
CA ILE A 70 10.10 10.12 -8.21
C ILE A 70 10.64 8.83 -8.81
N VAL A 71 11.28 8.01 -7.97
CA VAL A 71 11.77 6.67 -8.32
C VAL A 71 11.50 5.72 -7.16
N GLY A 72 10.72 4.68 -7.41
CA GLY A 72 10.35 3.70 -6.40
C GLY A 72 9.61 4.31 -5.20
N GLY A 73 8.89 5.41 -5.42
CA GLY A 73 8.21 6.16 -4.37
C GLY A 73 9.09 7.16 -3.61
N ARG A 74 10.40 7.22 -3.87
CA ARG A 74 11.29 8.24 -3.29
C ARG A 74 11.23 9.53 -4.12
N VAL A 75 11.09 10.66 -3.45
CA VAL A 75 11.05 11.99 -4.06
C VAL A 75 12.37 12.71 -3.83
N THR A 76 12.98 13.19 -4.91
CA THR A 76 14.23 13.97 -4.89
C THR A 76 14.14 15.14 -5.88
N GLN A 77 15.12 16.05 -5.86
CA GLN A 77 15.29 17.02 -6.94
C GLN A 77 15.62 16.29 -8.26
N ALA A 78 15.20 16.86 -9.37
CA ALA A 78 15.40 16.28 -10.70
C ALA A 78 16.61 16.85 -11.44
N ASP A 79 17.14 17.96 -11.02
CA ASP A 79 18.28 18.67 -11.61
C ASP A 79 19.50 18.65 -10.68
N ALA A 80 20.60 19.12 -11.17
CA ALA A 80 21.86 19.28 -10.43
C ALA A 80 21.97 20.66 -9.74
N ASP A 81 20.85 21.35 -9.56
CA ASP A 81 20.84 22.59 -8.79
C ASP A 81 20.92 22.28 -7.30
N PHE A 82 22.09 22.49 -6.72
CA PHE A 82 22.36 22.27 -5.29
C PHE A 82 21.91 23.43 -4.39
N SER A 83 21.27 24.46 -4.95
CA SER A 83 20.73 25.59 -4.17
C SER A 83 19.55 25.16 -3.28
N TYR A 84 18.95 24.03 -3.56
CA TYR A 84 17.89 23.40 -2.76
C TYR A 84 18.02 21.88 -2.77
N GLN A 85 17.44 21.24 -1.77
CA GLN A 85 17.36 19.79 -1.66
C GLN A 85 15.91 19.38 -1.40
N ILE A 86 15.46 18.35 -2.11
CA ILE A 86 14.15 17.74 -1.89
C ILE A 86 14.34 16.33 -1.36
N SER A 87 13.68 16.00 -0.27
CA SER A 87 13.58 14.64 0.23
C SER A 87 12.14 14.32 0.61
N GLY A 88 11.68 13.12 0.29
CA GLY A 88 10.33 12.72 0.62
C GLY A 88 9.95 11.37 0.07
N ALA A 89 8.69 11.02 0.27
CA ALA A 89 8.14 9.76 -0.21
C ALA A 89 6.68 9.90 -0.64
N VAL A 90 6.30 9.09 -1.62
CA VAL A 90 4.92 8.83 -2.01
C VAL A 90 4.62 7.35 -1.76
N VAL A 91 3.48 7.08 -1.15
CA VAL A 91 3.00 5.71 -0.94
C VAL A 91 2.03 5.29 -2.04
N ALA A 92 1.71 4.00 -2.10
CA ALA A 92 0.85 3.43 -3.15
C ALA A 92 -0.52 4.12 -3.31
N SER A 93 -1.08 4.67 -2.23
CA SER A 93 -2.33 5.44 -2.29
C SER A 93 -2.19 6.83 -2.92
N GLY A 94 -0.96 7.25 -3.24
CA GLY A 94 -0.65 8.58 -3.73
C GLY A 94 -0.44 9.63 -2.63
N ALA A 95 -0.60 9.29 -1.36
CA ALA A 95 -0.26 10.22 -0.29
C ALA A 95 1.24 10.51 -0.33
N ILE A 96 1.60 11.79 -0.27
CA ILE A 96 2.97 12.27 -0.42
C ILE A 96 3.32 13.23 0.70
N ALA A 97 4.53 13.10 1.20
CA ALA A 97 5.15 14.01 2.15
C ALA A 97 6.56 14.32 1.67
N VAL A 98 6.92 15.60 1.66
CA VAL A 98 8.23 16.08 1.22
C VAL A 98 8.75 17.15 2.16
N THR A 99 10.08 17.25 2.26
CA THR A 99 10.79 18.35 2.89
C THR A 99 11.71 18.98 1.86
N VAL A 100 11.69 20.30 1.79
CA VAL A 100 12.58 21.08 0.93
C VAL A 100 13.49 21.91 1.83
N TYR A 101 14.79 21.85 1.59
CA TYR A 101 15.79 22.69 2.24
C TYR A 101 16.39 23.66 1.24
N ARG A 102 16.50 24.92 1.63
CA ARG A 102 17.12 25.97 0.83
C ARG A 102 17.73 27.02 1.75
N MET A 103 19.02 27.32 1.59
CA MET A 103 19.73 28.39 2.33
C MET A 103 19.49 28.34 3.85
N GLY A 104 19.58 27.16 4.47
CA GLY A 104 19.36 27.00 5.91
C GLY A 104 17.90 27.04 6.37
N GLN A 105 16.95 27.20 5.46
CA GLN A 105 15.52 27.15 5.73
C GLN A 105 14.92 25.84 5.27
N SER A 106 13.85 25.41 5.90
CA SER A 106 13.10 24.23 5.50
C SER A 106 11.62 24.53 5.35
N ALA A 107 10.99 23.77 4.45
CA ALA A 107 9.56 23.75 4.28
C ALA A 107 9.08 22.32 4.13
N THR A 108 7.91 22.00 4.62
CA THR A 108 7.26 20.70 4.47
C THR A 108 6.02 20.82 3.61
N GLY A 109 5.83 19.83 2.73
CA GLY A 109 4.66 19.70 1.89
C GLY A 109 3.96 18.37 2.08
N TYR A 110 2.64 18.41 2.16
CA TYR A 110 1.79 17.23 2.25
C TYR A 110 0.69 17.31 1.20
N GLY A 111 0.29 16.17 0.66
CA GLY A 111 -0.78 16.14 -0.31
C GLY A 111 -1.00 14.77 -0.91
N ARG A 112 -1.50 14.76 -2.13
CA ARG A 112 -1.82 13.53 -2.84
C ARG A 112 -1.55 13.65 -4.33
N LEU A 113 -0.94 12.61 -4.88
CA LEU A 113 -0.82 12.39 -6.32
C LEU A 113 -1.98 11.50 -6.80
N ARG A 114 -2.47 11.78 -8.01
CA ARG A 114 -3.50 10.99 -8.71
C ARG A 114 -3.15 10.95 -10.20
N GLY A 115 -2.79 9.77 -10.71
CA GLY A 115 -2.35 9.64 -12.08
C GLY A 115 -1.15 10.52 -12.41
N SER A 116 -1.31 11.49 -13.26
CA SER A 116 -0.27 12.43 -13.71
C SER A 116 -0.31 13.81 -13.03
N SER A 117 -1.17 14.00 -12.04
CA SER A 117 -1.32 15.27 -11.33
C SER A 117 -1.25 15.09 -9.81
N GLY A 118 -1.02 16.17 -9.10
CA GLY A 118 -1.05 16.20 -7.64
C GLY A 118 -1.26 17.58 -7.09
N ALA A 119 -1.70 17.65 -5.84
CA ALA A 119 -1.88 18.89 -5.12
C ALA A 119 -1.79 18.68 -3.60
N GLY A 120 -1.56 19.76 -2.89
CA GLY A 120 -1.51 19.74 -1.44
C GLY A 120 -1.23 21.09 -0.83
N ARG A 121 -0.75 21.05 0.40
CA ARG A 121 -0.38 22.23 1.20
C ARG A 121 1.07 22.17 1.60
N TRP A 122 1.66 23.30 1.84
CA TRP A 122 3.01 23.42 2.36
C TRP A 122 3.09 24.49 3.45
N SER A 123 4.08 24.37 4.31
CA SER A 123 4.44 25.40 5.28
C SER A 123 5.95 25.44 5.49
N ALA A 124 6.48 26.65 5.64
CA ALA A 124 7.86 26.85 6.09
C ALA A 124 8.00 26.55 7.58
N ALA A 125 9.22 26.24 8.02
CA ALA A 125 9.51 26.05 9.43
C ALA A 125 9.06 27.26 10.25
N GLY A 126 8.43 27.01 11.40
CA GLY A 126 7.85 28.06 12.24
C GLY A 126 6.59 28.71 11.67
N ASN A 127 5.99 28.17 10.60
CA ASN A 127 4.79 28.70 9.93
C ASN A 127 4.92 30.17 9.48
N THR A 128 6.13 30.62 9.20
CA THR A 128 6.39 31.97 8.69
C THR A 128 5.76 32.24 7.33
N CYS A 129 5.67 31.19 6.50
CA CYS A 129 4.95 31.19 5.24
C CYS A 129 4.22 29.86 5.07
N TYR A 130 3.08 29.90 4.39
CA TYR A 130 2.36 28.69 3.99
C TYR A 130 1.51 28.92 2.74
N GLY A 131 1.07 27.85 2.13
CA GLY A 131 0.23 27.93 0.95
C GLY A 131 -0.10 26.56 0.37
N THR A 132 -0.26 26.52 -0.93
CA THR A 132 -0.61 25.32 -1.69
C THR A 132 0.48 24.95 -2.69
N TRP A 133 0.48 23.70 -3.11
CA TRP A 133 1.29 23.26 -4.23
C TRP A 133 0.45 22.44 -5.20
N SER A 134 0.86 22.45 -6.45
CA SER A 134 0.35 21.57 -7.49
C SER A 134 1.51 20.94 -8.24
N ALA A 135 1.28 19.77 -8.81
CA ALA A 135 2.29 19.05 -9.59
C ALA A 135 1.69 18.38 -10.81
N MET A 136 2.47 18.36 -11.89
CA MET A 136 2.14 17.65 -13.12
C MET A 136 3.31 16.77 -13.52
N ARG A 137 3.02 15.50 -13.88
CA ARG A 137 4.03 14.62 -14.44
C ARG A 137 4.40 15.10 -15.86
N ARG A 138 5.68 15.18 -16.15
CA ARG A 138 6.16 15.46 -17.49
C ARG A 138 6.02 14.21 -18.35
N ALA A 139 5.67 14.40 -19.62
CA ALA A 139 5.78 13.31 -20.60
C ALA A 139 7.23 12.82 -20.66
N ALA A 140 7.42 11.52 -20.79
CA ALA A 140 8.73 10.97 -21.15
C ALA A 140 9.00 11.38 -22.61
N ASN A 141 10.11 12.11 -22.83
CA ASN A 141 10.62 12.36 -24.17
C ASN A 141 11.33 11.13 -24.68
#